data_0ff4fe801ca8c6cef3d06df8775bd1c2
#
_entry.id   0ff4fe801ca8c6cef3d06df8775bd1c2
#
_cell.length_a   1.000
_cell.length_b   1.000
_cell.length_c   1.000
_cell.angle_alpha   90.00
_cell.angle_beta   90.00
_cell.angle_gamma   90.00
#
_symmetry.space_group_name_H-M   'P 1'
#
loop_
_entity.id
_entity.type
_entity.pdbx_description
1 polymer ?
#
loop_
_entity_poly.entity_id
_entity_poly.type
_entity_poly.pdbx_seq_one_letter_code
_entity_poly.pdbx_strand_id
1 'polypeptide(L)'
;MRIAIISAMEKERKLIIPMLSESEETIYAGLEAVKGKIGSHEVVVATCGIGKVNAALNTYKVINSFHPDLLINTGVAGGASSRTKIGDLLVTDYVAYHDVWCGPGTQPGVADGLDVFMECDPAIIQLAYKIMEGKRLQVGLI
;
A
#
# COMPACT_ATOMS: atom_id res chain seq x y z
N MET A 1 4.73 9.55 -14.65
CA MET A 1 3.64 8.86 -13.95
C MET A 1 3.26 9.63 -12.71
N ARG A 2 2.02 9.49 -12.29
CA ARG A 2 1.50 10.00 -11.01
C ARG A 2 1.42 8.84 -10.02
N ILE A 3 2.15 8.91 -8.93
CA ILE A 3 2.28 7.81 -7.97
C ILE A 3 1.72 8.26 -6.62
N ALA A 4 0.78 7.51 -6.07
CA ALA A 4 0.32 7.69 -4.70
C ALA A 4 0.98 6.67 -3.78
N ILE A 5 1.59 7.14 -2.70
CA ILE A 5 2.16 6.31 -1.64
C ILE A 5 1.32 6.53 -0.39
N ILE A 6 0.70 5.48 0.11
CA ILE A 6 -0.13 5.53 1.31
C ILE A 6 0.45 4.65 2.43
N SER A 7 0.24 5.06 3.65
CA SER A 7 0.61 4.31 4.85
C SER A 7 -0.44 4.46 5.93
N ALA A 8 -0.49 3.54 6.89
CA ALA A 8 -1.43 3.61 8.00
C ALA A 8 -1.02 4.66 9.05
N MET A 9 0.27 4.90 9.21
CA MET A 9 0.81 5.75 10.27
C MET A 9 1.86 6.72 9.74
N GLU A 10 1.95 7.90 10.37
CA GLU A 10 2.94 8.91 9.99
C GLU A 10 4.40 8.42 10.08
N LYS A 11 4.71 7.61 11.09
CA LYS A 11 6.06 7.06 11.25
C LYS A 11 6.51 6.20 10.07
N GLU A 12 5.58 5.61 9.33
CA GLU A 12 5.87 4.77 8.16
C GLU A 12 6.23 5.59 6.93
N ARG A 13 5.70 6.82 6.80
CA ARG A 13 6.02 7.73 5.69
C ARG A 13 7.21 8.66 5.95
N LYS A 14 7.67 8.74 7.21
CA LYS A 14 8.68 9.71 7.66
C LYS A 14 9.97 9.70 6.82
N LEU A 15 10.40 8.54 6.34
CA LEU A 15 11.60 8.41 5.52
C LEU A 15 11.35 8.64 4.02
N ILE A 16 10.09 8.65 3.60
CA ILE A 16 9.70 8.85 2.19
C ILE A 16 9.62 10.33 1.87
N ILE A 17 9.04 11.14 2.76
CA ILE A 17 8.86 12.58 2.55
C ILE A 17 10.17 13.31 2.18
N PRO A 18 11.30 13.06 2.86
CA PRO A 18 12.57 13.71 2.51
C PRO A 18 13.13 13.33 1.12
N MET A 19 12.59 12.27 0.50
CA MET A 19 12.99 11.86 -0.86
C MET A 19 12.29 12.69 -1.95
N LEU A 20 11.26 13.44 -1.58
CA LEU A 20 10.52 14.31 -2.51
C LEU A 20 11.31 15.60 -2.77
N SER A 21 11.52 15.91 -4.02
CA SER A 21 11.90 17.27 -4.45
C SER A 21 10.64 18.09 -4.73
N GLU A 22 10.75 19.42 -4.65
CA GLU A 22 9.64 20.36 -4.86
C GLU A 22 8.41 20.00 -3.99
N SER A 23 8.64 19.58 -2.75
CA SER A 23 7.57 19.12 -1.88
C SER A 23 6.74 20.26 -1.32
N GLU A 24 5.42 20.06 -1.30
CA GLU A 24 4.45 20.97 -0.71
C GLU A 24 3.38 20.20 0.07
N GLU A 25 2.87 20.78 1.14
CA GLU A 25 1.70 20.26 1.85
C GLU A 25 0.44 20.52 1.03
N THR A 26 -0.46 19.56 1.01
CA THR A 26 -1.71 19.62 0.28
C THR A 26 -2.83 18.94 1.07
N ILE A 27 -4.09 19.23 0.70
CA ILE A 27 -5.25 18.64 1.35
C ILE A 27 -6.19 18.07 0.28
N TYR A 28 -6.46 16.76 0.38
CA TYR A 28 -7.39 16.04 -0.49
C TYR A 28 -8.67 15.66 0.25
N ALA A 29 -9.75 16.41 0.03
CA ALA A 29 -11.04 16.21 0.69
C ALA A 29 -10.92 16.07 2.23
N GLY A 30 -10.10 16.97 2.84
CA GLY A 30 -9.82 16.98 4.28
C GLY A 30 -8.76 15.98 4.75
N LEU A 31 -8.09 15.27 3.84
CA LEU A 31 -6.93 14.44 4.14
C LEU A 31 -5.65 15.23 3.86
N GLU A 32 -4.80 15.38 4.87
CA GLU A 32 -3.48 15.98 4.73
C GLU A 32 -2.52 15.04 3.99
N ALA A 33 -1.79 15.57 3.03
CA ALA A 33 -0.81 14.85 2.22
C ALA A 33 0.37 15.77 1.88
N VAL A 34 1.46 15.17 1.43
CA VAL A 34 2.61 15.88 0.87
C VAL A 34 2.74 15.49 -0.60
N LYS A 35 2.70 16.48 -1.48
CA LYS A 35 2.92 16.30 -2.92
C LYS A 35 4.34 16.76 -3.26
N GLY A 36 4.97 16.09 -4.23
CA GLY A 36 6.30 16.46 -4.72
C GLY A 36 6.69 15.59 -5.92
N LYS A 37 8.00 15.45 -6.14
CA LYS A 37 8.55 14.66 -7.23
C LYS A 37 9.59 13.65 -6.75
N ILE A 38 9.64 12.48 -7.37
CA ILE A 38 10.77 11.54 -7.31
C ILE A 38 11.22 11.30 -8.75
N GLY A 39 12.41 11.80 -9.12
CA GLY A 39 12.84 11.82 -10.52
C GLY A 39 11.85 12.57 -11.41
N SER A 40 11.33 11.90 -12.44
CA SER A 40 10.34 12.47 -13.37
C SER A 40 8.88 12.20 -12.96
N HIS A 41 8.66 11.56 -11.81
CA HIS A 41 7.31 11.17 -11.38
C HIS A 41 6.73 12.22 -10.43
N GLU A 42 5.46 12.58 -10.62
CA GLU A 42 4.67 13.27 -9.59
C GLU A 42 4.28 12.28 -8.51
N VAL A 43 4.55 12.62 -7.26
CA VAL A 43 4.30 11.72 -6.12
C VAL A 43 3.47 12.44 -5.07
N VAL A 44 2.50 11.74 -4.54
CA VAL A 44 1.80 12.14 -3.31
C VAL A 44 2.01 11.11 -2.22
N VAL A 45 2.30 11.56 -1.01
CA VAL A 45 2.46 10.71 0.18
C VAL A 45 1.40 11.10 1.20
N ALA A 46 0.57 10.15 1.60
CA ALA A 46 -0.52 10.37 2.56
C ALA A 46 -0.56 9.32 3.66
N THR A 47 -1.04 9.73 4.85
CA THR A 47 -1.35 8.80 5.94
C THR A 47 -2.84 8.53 5.93
N CYS A 48 -3.21 7.27 5.62
CA CYS A 48 -4.62 6.88 5.53
C CYS A 48 -5.27 6.60 6.89
N GLY A 49 -4.48 6.43 7.95
CA GLY A 49 -4.98 6.04 9.27
C GLY A 49 -5.07 4.51 9.43
N ILE A 50 -5.16 4.09 10.68
CA ILE A 50 -5.22 2.67 11.06
C ILE A 50 -6.63 2.13 10.84
N GLY A 51 -6.72 0.91 10.32
CA GLY A 51 -7.96 0.16 10.14
C GLY A 51 -8.56 0.29 8.75
N LYS A 52 -9.33 -0.74 8.36
CA LYS A 52 -9.85 -0.91 6.98
C LYS A 52 -10.75 0.24 6.52
N VAL A 53 -11.57 0.79 7.42
CA VAL A 53 -12.47 1.91 7.09
C VAL A 53 -11.65 3.17 6.77
N ASN A 54 -10.68 3.52 7.60
CA ASN A 54 -9.78 4.65 7.35
C ASN A 54 -8.97 4.44 6.07
N ALA A 55 -8.41 3.25 5.89
CA ALA A 55 -7.67 2.91 4.68
C ALA A 55 -8.53 3.09 3.42
N ALA A 56 -9.75 2.56 3.40
CA ALA A 56 -10.65 2.65 2.25
C ALA A 56 -11.05 4.11 1.95
N LEU A 57 -11.56 4.84 2.97
CA LEU A 57 -12.03 6.20 2.79
C LEU A 57 -10.93 7.18 2.37
N ASN A 58 -9.77 7.09 3.00
CA ASN A 58 -8.68 8.02 2.73
C ASN A 58 -7.94 7.68 1.43
N THR A 59 -7.82 6.40 1.08
CA THR A 59 -7.34 5.99 -0.25
C THR A 59 -8.28 6.49 -1.36
N TYR A 60 -9.60 6.37 -1.17
CA TYR A 60 -10.59 6.91 -2.11
C TYR A 60 -10.43 8.42 -2.33
N LYS A 61 -10.19 9.21 -1.26
CA LYS A 61 -9.91 10.66 -1.38
C LYS A 61 -8.67 10.93 -2.24
N VAL A 62 -7.58 10.17 -2.01
CA VAL A 62 -6.35 10.31 -2.80
C VAL A 62 -6.60 9.96 -4.26
N ILE A 63 -7.27 8.85 -4.54
CA ILE A 63 -7.57 8.42 -5.92
C ILE A 63 -8.39 9.49 -6.64
N ASN A 64 -9.46 9.98 -6.04
CA ASN A 64 -10.34 10.96 -6.69
C ASN A 64 -9.73 12.36 -6.83
N SER A 65 -8.81 12.75 -5.96
CA SER A 65 -8.22 14.09 -6.00
C SER A 65 -6.93 14.12 -6.80
N PHE A 66 -6.11 13.08 -6.70
CA PHE A 66 -4.80 13.02 -7.35
C PHE A 66 -4.81 12.24 -8.66
N HIS A 67 -5.76 11.31 -8.89
CA HIS A 67 -5.84 10.43 -10.07
C HIS A 67 -4.51 9.73 -10.36
N PRO A 68 -3.99 8.91 -9.44
CA PRO A 68 -2.70 8.25 -9.63
C PRO A 68 -2.75 7.16 -10.71
N ASP A 69 -1.66 7.00 -11.45
CA ASP A 69 -1.43 5.86 -12.35
C ASP A 69 -1.05 4.60 -11.57
N LEU A 70 -0.43 4.78 -10.38
CA LEU A 70 0.02 3.72 -9.49
C LEU A 70 -0.24 4.11 -8.04
N LEU A 71 -0.78 3.17 -7.26
CA LEU A 71 -0.95 3.30 -5.82
C LEU A 71 -0.11 2.25 -5.10
N ILE A 72 0.75 2.70 -4.18
CA ILE A 72 1.63 1.85 -3.37
C ILE A 72 1.20 1.98 -1.91
N ASN A 73 0.82 0.88 -1.28
CA ASN A 73 0.67 0.83 0.16
C ASN A 73 2.00 0.38 0.80
N THR A 74 2.48 1.11 1.79
CA THR A 74 3.72 0.80 2.50
C THR A 74 3.53 0.91 4.00
N GLY A 75 4.23 0.07 4.76
CA GLY A 75 4.14 0.07 6.21
C GLY A 75 4.84 -1.13 6.84
N VAL A 76 4.44 -1.45 8.05
CA VAL A 76 4.91 -2.62 8.79
C VAL A 76 3.80 -3.66 8.90
N ALA A 77 4.16 -4.93 8.86
CA ALA A 77 3.23 -6.05 8.99
C ALA A 77 3.77 -7.08 10.00
N GLY A 78 2.85 -7.81 10.63
CA GLY A 78 3.19 -8.96 11.46
C GLY A 78 3.51 -10.18 10.58
N GLY A 79 4.67 -10.81 10.80
CA GLY A 79 5.01 -12.05 10.13
C GLY A 79 4.30 -13.25 10.76
N ALA A 80 3.41 -13.92 10.03
CA ALA A 80 2.73 -15.14 10.48
C ALA A 80 3.50 -16.43 10.17
N SER A 81 4.52 -16.37 9.31
CA SER A 81 5.34 -17.52 8.93
C SER A 81 6.58 -17.65 9.82
N SER A 82 6.92 -18.86 10.22
CA SER A 82 8.18 -19.15 10.93
C SER A 82 9.44 -18.83 10.10
N ARG A 83 9.30 -18.61 8.81
CA ARG A 83 10.39 -18.22 7.89
C ARG A 83 10.65 -16.72 7.91
N THR A 84 9.69 -15.89 8.37
CA THR A 84 9.84 -14.44 8.44
C THR A 84 10.58 -14.03 9.70
N LYS A 85 11.43 -13.01 9.60
CA LYS A 85 12.19 -12.42 10.71
C LYS A 85 11.96 -10.91 10.74
N ILE A 86 12.15 -10.32 11.91
CA ILE A 86 12.13 -8.87 12.06
C ILE A 86 13.18 -8.25 11.13
N GLY A 87 12.75 -7.25 10.34
CA GLY A 87 13.60 -6.57 9.37
C GLY A 87 13.58 -7.18 7.95
N ASP A 88 12.86 -8.29 7.74
CA ASP A 88 12.60 -8.76 6.39
C ASP A 88 11.74 -7.75 5.62
N LEU A 89 12.01 -7.61 4.32
CA LEU A 89 11.14 -6.90 3.39
C LEU A 89 10.14 -7.89 2.81
N LEU A 90 8.88 -7.49 2.79
CA LEU A 90 7.82 -8.25 2.15
C LEU A 90 7.25 -7.42 0.99
N VAL A 91 7.16 -8.03 -0.18
CA VAL A 91 6.34 -7.54 -1.30
C VAL A 91 5.21 -8.55 -1.48
N THR A 92 3.98 -8.07 -1.45
CA THR A 92 2.82 -8.95 -1.59
C THR A 92 2.38 -9.05 -3.04
N ASP A 93 2.11 -10.27 -3.49
CA ASP A 93 1.50 -10.57 -4.79
C ASP A 93 -0.02 -10.63 -4.70
N TYR A 94 -0.57 -10.96 -3.52
CA TYR A 94 -2.01 -11.02 -3.26
C TYR A 94 -2.35 -10.39 -1.91
N VAL A 95 -3.55 -9.83 -1.82
CA VAL A 95 -4.17 -9.41 -0.55
C VAL A 95 -5.50 -10.14 -0.36
N ALA A 96 -5.85 -10.43 0.89
CA ALA A 96 -7.11 -11.08 1.24
C ALA A 96 -7.67 -10.57 2.57
N TYR A 97 -8.98 -10.64 2.72
CA TYR A 97 -9.60 -10.42 4.01
C TYR A 97 -9.44 -11.65 4.89
N HIS A 98 -8.89 -11.49 6.08
CA HIS A 98 -8.76 -12.56 7.07
C HIS A 98 -10.00 -12.73 7.97
N ASP A 99 -10.87 -11.73 8.02
CA ASP A 99 -11.97 -11.59 8.98
C ASP A 99 -13.34 -11.34 8.33
N VAL A 100 -13.46 -11.57 7.02
CA VAL A 100 -14.74 -11.51 6.31
C VAL A 100 -15.34 -12.89 6.17
N TRP A 101 -16.60 -13.02 6.56
CA TRP A 101 -17.42 -14.20 6.33
C TRP A 101 -18.88 -13.80 6.21
N CYS A 102 -19.50 -14.15 5.10
CA CYS A 102 -20.87 -13.75 4.76
C CYS A 102 -21.93 -14.83 5.12
N GLY A 103 -21.59 -15.78 5.99
CA GLY A 103 -22.53 -16.78 6.49
C GLY A 103 -22.39 -18.16 5.83
N PRO A 104 -23.28 -19.12 6.22
CA PRO A 104 -23.25 -20.48 5.70
C PRO A 104 -23.33 -20.52 4.17
N GLY A 105 -22.47 -21.32 3.54
CA GLY A 105 -22.37 -21.45 2.09
C GLY A 105 -21.39 -20.46 1.44
N THR A 106 -20.79 -19.53 2.20
CA THR A 106 -19.74 -18.64 1.70
C THR A 106 -18.35 -19.06 2.18
N GLN A 107 -17.35 -18.85 1.34
CA GLN A 107 -15.96 -19.10 1.70
C GLN A 107 -15.43 -17.97 2.59
N PRO A 108 -14.69 -18.26 3.69
CA PRO A 108 -14.00 -17.24 4.47
C PRO A 108 -13.03 -16.42 3.60
N GLY A 109 -12.98 -15.12 3.83
CA GLY A 109 -12.17 -14.17 3.05
C GLY A 109 -12.91 -13.57 1.84
N VAL A 110 -14.03 -14.13 1.41
CA VAL A 110 -14.83 -13.59 0.30
C VAL A 110 -15.75 -12.49 0.80
N ALA A 111 -15.51 -11.27 0.37
CA ALA A 111 -16.50 -10.20 0.40
C ALA A 111 -17.37 -10.30 -0.86
N ASP A 112 -18.67 -9.97 -0.73
CA ASP A 112 -19.61 -10.09 -1.84
C ASP A 112 -19.11 -9.35 -3.10
N GLY A 113 -19.07 -10.06 -4.22
CA GLY A 113 -18.58 -9.53 -5.49
C GLY A 113 -17.07 -9.45 -5.65
N LEU A 114 -16.27 -9.96 -4.69
CA LEU A 114 -14.81 -10.00 -4.76
C LEU A 114 -14.28 -11.44 -4.72
N ASP A 115 -13.13 -11.65 -5.33
CA ASP A 115 -12.34 -12.87 -5.15
C ASP A 115 -11.73 -12.95 -3.75
N VAL A 116 -11.41 -14.18 -3.29
CA VAL A 116 -10.68 -14.39 -2.02
C VAL A 116 -9.34 -13.69 -2.04
N PHE A 117 -8.63 -13.82 -3.16
CA PHE A 117 -7.30 -13.25 -3.37
C PHE A 117 -7.38 -12.15 -4.42
N MET A 118 -7.09 -10.93 -4.02
CA MET A 118 -7.00 -9.78 -4.91
C MET A 118 -5.54 -9.63 -5.34
N GLU A 119 -5.28 -9.73 -6.64
CA GLU A 119 -3.94 -9.69 -7.21
C GLU A 119 -3.37 -8.26 -7.22
N CYS A 120 -2.10 -8.12 -6.83
CA CYS A 120 -1.33 -6.90 -7.00
C CYS A 120 -0.74 -6.85 -8.41
N ASP A 121 -0.32 -5.64 -8.86
CA ASP A 121 0.21 -5.46 -10.21
C ASP A 121 1.47 -6.33 -10.46
N PRO A 122 1.42 -7.31 -11.40
CA PRO A 122 2.55 -8.22 -11.64
C PRO A 122 3.81 -7.51 -12.13
N ALA A 123 3.69 -6.39 -12.83
CA ALA A 123 4.84 -5.64 -13.33
C ALA A 123 5.60 -4.97 -12.16
N ILE A 124 4.86 -4.48 -11.17
CA ILE A 124 5.44 -3.89 -9.96
C ILE A 124 6.13 -4.97 -9.11
N ILE A 125 5.52 -6.15 -8.99
CA ILE A 125 6.12 -7.29 -8.29
C ILE A 125 7.45 -7.71 -8.96
N GLN A 126 7.47 -7.83 -10.29
CA GLN A 126 8.70 -8.13 -11.03
C GLN A 126 9.78 -7.06 -10.86
N LEU A 127 9.38 -5.78 -10.84
CA LEU A 127 10.31 -4.68 -10.58
C LEU A 127 10.91 -4.77 -9.17
N ALA A 128 10.09 -5.06 -8.17
CA ALA A 128 10.54 -5.26 -6.79
C ALA A 128 11.56 -6.41 -6.69
N TYR A 129 11.34 -7.53 -7.37
CA TYR A 129 12.32 -8.62 -7.44
C TYR A 129 13.67 -8.15 -7.99
N LYS A 130 13.69 -7.40 -9.10
CA LYS A 130 14.92 -6.89 -9.70
C LYS A 130 15.66 -5.93 -8.77
N ILE A 131 14.95 -5.03 -8.10
CA ILE A 131 15.54 -4.05 -7.17
C ILE A 131 16.12 -4.74 -5.93
N MET A 132 15.48 -5.83 -5.50
CA MET A 132 15.84 -6.56 -4.29
C MET A 132 16.79 -7.73 -4.55
N GLU A 133 17.31 -7.90 -5.77
CA GLU A 133 18.26 -8.95 -6.10
C GLU A 133 19.46 -8.93 -5.14
N GLY A 134 19.76 -10.08 -4.54
CA GLY A 134 20.80 -10.20 -3.50
C GLY A 134 20.39 -9.74 -2.10
N LYS A 135 19.17 -9.22 -1.88
CA LYS A 135 18.63 -8.88 -0.57
C LYS A 135 17.59 -9.92 -0.12
N ARG A 136 17.32 -9.94 1.18
CA ARG A 136 16.31 -10.85 1.73
C ARG A 136 14.92 -10.27 1.47
N LEU A 137 14.28 -10.75 0.42
CA LEU A 137 12.91 -10.44 0.05
C LEU A 137 12.01 -11.65 0.35
N GLN A 138 10.88 -11.41 0.98
CA GLN A 138 9.80 -12.38 1.08
C GLN A 138 8.67 -11.96 0.15
N VAL A 139 8.03 -12.91 -0.48
CA VAL A 139 6.81 -12.69 -1.26
C VAL A 139 5.71 -13.54 -0.67
N GLY A 140 4.55 -12.99 -0.55
CA GLY A 140 3.44 -13.69 0.06
C GLY A 140 2.18 -12.87 0.22
N LEU A 141 1.19 -13.53 0.76
CA LEU A 141 -0.13 -12.97 1.04
C LEU A 141 -0.12 -12.10 2.30
N ILE A 142 -0.79 -10.96 2.23
CA ILE A 142 -1.13 -10.09 3.36
C ILE A 142 -2.66 -10.06 3.56
#